data_04729c26f96289da2dbc45f28f07eeca
#
_entry.id   04729c26f96289da2dbc45f28f07eeca
#
_cell.length_a   1.000
_cell.length_b   1.000
_cell.length_c   1.000
_cell.angle_alpha   90.00
_cell.angle_beta   90.00
_cell.angle_gamma   90.00
#
_symmetry.space_group_name_H-M   'P 1'
#
loop_
_entity.id
_entity.type
_entity.pdbx_description
1 polymer ?
#
loop_
_entity_poly.entity_id
_entity_poly.type
_entity_poly.pdbx_seq_one_letter_code
_entity_poly.pdbx_strand_id
1 'polypeptide(L)'
;MTTYIFPKQSKLDPSNSWQVFSDWIASTDNRLYIGWFGILAIPTLLVAAIVFVLAIVNAPSVDMEGIRVPIAGSLMAHNNMITAAVVPTSAAIGLHFYPLWEADSIDEWLYNGGPYQMIVFHFLIGIWAYLGRQWELSYRLGMRPWIAVAFSAPVAAATAVLFIYPIGQGSFSEGMPLGISGTFYFMLSLQAKHNVLMHPFHMIGVAGIFGGALLSSLHGSLVTSSLIRETTEIESANLGYKFGQEATTYNLLASHSGYLGRLLIPTLSLRNSRTTHFLLAALPTIGIWFAALGIGAMSFNLNGFNFQQSILDDSGHPIRTHADLLNRADIGIEVMRSPNGHNFPVPLALTSPDISA
;
A
#
# COMPACT_ATOMS: atom_id res chain seq x y z
N MET A 1 -36.70 3.26 -13.80
CA MET A 1 -35.51 3.16 -14.66
C MET A 1 -35.24 4.53 -15.23
N THR A 2 -34.24 5.22 -14.70
CA THR A 2 -33.83 6.52 -15.25
C THR A 2 -32.95 6.22 -16.45
N THR A 3 -33.48 6.45 -17.64
CA THR A 3 -32.73 6.30 -18.88
C THR A 3 -31.70 7.42 -18.90
N TYR A 4 -30.45 7.10 -18.69
CA TYR A 4 -29.34 8.04 -18.94
C TYR A 4 -29.28 8.27 -20.44
N ILE A 5 -29.75 9.43 -20.86
CA ILE A 5 -29.63 9.87 -22.23
C ILE A 5 -28.19 10.37 -22.37
N PHE A 6 -27.29 9.51 -22.86
CA PHE A 6 -26.01 9.99 -23.34
C PHE A 6 -26.30 11.02 -24.45
N PRO A 7 -25.66 12.19 -24.42
CA PRO A 7 -25.81 13.12 -25.53
C PRO A 7 -25.46 12.37 -26.81
N LYS A 8 -26.40 12.39 -27.79
CA LYS A 8 -26.11 11.87 -29.13
C LYS A 8 -24.78 12.47 -29.54
N GLN A 9 -23.84 11.62 -29.99
CA GLN A 9 -22.62 12.10 -30.62
C GLN A 9 -23.05 13.18 -31.65
N SER A 10 -22.76 14.44 -31.30
CA SER A 10 -22.87 15.51 -32.26
C SER A 10 -21.95 15.14 -33.43
N LYS A 11 -22.39 15.29 -34.65
CA LYS A 11 -21.52 15.12 -35.82
C LYS A 11 -20.29 15.98 -35.52
N LEU A 12 -19.15 15.33 -35.36
CA LEU A 12 -17.87 15.99 -35.10
C LEU A 12 -17.67 17.03 -36.23
N ASP A 13 -17.54 18.27 -35.83
CA ASP A 13 -17.04 19.28 -36.74
C ASP A 13 -15.51 19.13 -36.79
N PRO A 14 -14.95 18.63 -37.92
CA PRO A 14 -13.50 18.40 -38.02
C PRO A 14 -12.70 19.69 -37.91
N SER A 15 -13.36 20.86 -38.04
CA SER A 15 -12.72 22.17 -37.87
C SER A 15 -12.46 22.53 -36.40
N ASN A 16 -13.12 21.86 -35.45
CA ASN A 16 -12.90 22.06 -34.01
C ASN A 16 -11.96 21.00 -33.42
N SER A 17 -10.68 21.24 -33.53
CA SER A 17 -9.62 20.36 -33.06
C SER A 17 -9.74 20.04 -31.53
N TRP A 18 -10.22 20.99 -30.75
CA TRP A 18 -10.42 20.79 -29.32
C TRP A 18 -11.55 19.80 -29.03
N GLN A 19 -12.66 19.91 -29.74
CA GLN A 19 -13.76 18.98 -29.57
C GLN A 19 -13.34 17.56 -29.97
N VAL A 20 -12.65 17.40 -31.09
CA VAL A 20 -12.12 16.11 -31.55
C VAL A 20 -11.20 15.50 -30.50
N PHE A 21 -10.29 16.28 -29.96
CA PHE A 21 -9.38 15.85 -28.92
C PHE A 21 -10.13 15.45 -27.63
N SER A 22 -11.06 16.30 -27.17
CA SER A 22 -11.85 16.05 -25.97
C SER A 22 -12.69 14.77 -26.06
N ASP A 23 -13.33 14.57 -27.23
CA ASP A 23 -14.13 13.37 -27.49
C ASP A 23 -13.25 12.11 -27.54
N TRP A 24 -12.05 12.21 -28.08
CA TRP A 24 -11.09 11.10 -28.08
C TRP A 24 -10.62 10.74 -26.68
N ILE A 25 -10.28 11.73 -25.86
CA ILE A 25 -9.87 11.50 -24.46
C ILE A 25 -10.97 10.82 -23.65
N ALA A 26 -12.22 11.25 -23.82
CA ALA A 26 -13.34 10.74 -23.05
C ALA A 26 -13.99 9.48 -23.66
N SER A 27 -13.52 9.03 -24.81
CA SER A 27 -14.14 7.91 -25.56
C SER A 27 -13.89 6.58 -24.84
N THR A 28 -14.96 5.81 -24.67
CA THR A 28 -14.93 4.42 -24.20
C THR A 28 -14.70 3.41 -25.32
N ASP A 29 -14.65 3.85 -26.56
CA ASP A 29 -14.37 3.01 -27.72
C ASP A 29 -12.86 2.75 -27.93
N ASN A 30 -12.01 3.51 -27.25
CA ASN A 30 -10.58 3.25 -27.23
C ASN A 30 -10.31 1.89 -26.58
N ARG A 31 -9.41 1.12 -27.15
CA ARG A 31 -9.02 -0.18 -26.54
C ARG A 31 -8.52 0.00 -25.12
N LEU A 32 -7.75 1.04 -24.87
CA LEU A 32 -7.34 1.45 -23.52
C LEU A 32 -7.95 2.82 -23.27
N TYR A 33 -8.80 2.88 -22.24
CA TYR A 33 -9.43 4.14 -21.84
C TYR A 33 -8.39 5.15 -21.40
N ILE A 34 -8.44 6.35 -21.93
CA ILE A 34 -7.55 7.44 -21.51
C ILE A 34 -8.19 8.19 -20.35
N GLY A 35 -9.24 8.94 -20.60
CA GLY A 35 -9.89 9.82 -19.63
C GLY A 35 -9.09 11.08 -19.32
N TRP A 36 -9.73 12.06 -18.75
CA TRP A 36 -9.08 13.31 -18.35
C TRP A 36 -8.06 13.08 -17.22
N PHE A 37 -8.36 12.20 -16.27
CA PHE A 37 -7.38 11.77 -15.28
C PHE A 37 -6.23 10.96 -15.89
N GLY A 38 -6.48 10.27 -16.99
CA GLY A 38 -5.45 9.51 -17.70
C GLY A 38 -4.38 10.41 -18.33
N ILE A 39 -4.71 11.64 -18.66
CA ILE A 39 -3.73 12.64 -19.14
C ILE A 39 -2.63 12.88 -18.10
N LEU A 40 -2.96 12.84 -16.83
CA LEU A 40 -2.00 12.97 -15.73
C LEU A 40 -1.42 11.61 -15.32
N ALA A 41 -2.26 10.58 -15.21
CA ALA A 41 -1.85 9.27 -14.73
C ALA A 41 -0.84 8.60 -15.66
N ILE A 42 -1.08 8.59 -16.96
CA ILE A 42 -0.27 7.83 -17.92
C ILE A 42 1.17 8.35 -17.98
N PRO A 43 1.44 9.65 -18.24
CA PRO A 43 2.81 10.13 -18.32
C PRO A 43 3.53 10.09 -16.97
N THR A 44 2.86 10.39 -15.86
CA THR A 44 3.50 10.41 -14.53
C THR A 44 3.90 9.01 -14.08
N LEU A 45 3.04 8.01 -14.27
CA LEU A 45 3.38 6.63 -13.95
C LEU A 45 4.48 6.09 -14.87
N LEU A 46 4.49 6.49 -16.14
CA LEU A 46 5.54 6.11 -17.06
C LEU A 46 6.90 6.67 -16.63
N VAL A 47 6.96 7.94 -16.26
CA VAL A 47 8.19 8.55 -15.73
C VAL A 47 8.65 7.84 -14.47
N ALA A 48 7.74 7.61 -13.53
CA ALA A 48 8.08 6.90 -12.30
C ALA A 48 8.67 5.51 -12.58
N ALA A 49 8.06 4.74 -13.49
CA ALA A 49 8.52 3.41 -13.85
C ALA A 49 9.90 3.44 -14.54
N ILE A 50 10.10 4.34 -15.49
CA ILE A 50 11.39 4.46 -16.21
C ILE A 50 12.51 4.86 -15.26
N VAL A 51 12.29 5.89 -14.46
CA VAL A 51 13.32 6.36 -13.51
C VAL A 51 13.59 5.31 -12.45
N PHE A 52 12.57 4.61 -11.97
CA PHE A 52 12.75 3.49 -11.04
C PHE A 52 13.65 2.40 -11.64
N VAL A 53 13.38 1.96 -12.86
CA VAL A 53 14.19 0.91 -13.52
C VAL A 53 15.62 1.37 -13.70
N LEU A 54 15.83 2.59 -14.16
CA LEU A 54 17.19 3.13 -14.35
C LEU A 54 17.94 3.22 -13.01
N ALA A 55 17.28 3.70 -11.96
CA ALA A 55 17.88 3.84 -10.64
C ALA A 55 18.18 2.49 -9.99
N ILE A 56 17.23 1.55 -10.02
CA ILE A 56 17.42 0.23 -9.38
C ILE A 56 18.52 -0.58 -10.05
N VAL A 57 18.71 -0.39 -11.36
CA VAL A 57 19.76 -1.09 -12.11
C VAL A 57 21.14 -0.47 -11.86
N ASN A 58 21.29 0.83 -11.94
CA ASN A 58 22.62 1.44 -12.05
C ASN A 58 22.80 2.81 -11.36
N ALA A 59 21.97 3.21 -10.44
CA ALA A 59 22.23 4.47 -9.73
C ALA A 59 23.49 4.36 -8.86
N PRO A 60 24.30 5.42 -8.78
CA PRO A 60 25.42 5.46 -7.86
C PRO A 60 24.94 5.48 -6.40
N SER A 61 25.90 5.27 -5.48
CA SER A 61 25.62 5.30 -4.05
C SER A 61 25.11 6.67 -3.61
N VAL A 62 24.16 6.67 -2.66
CA VAL A 62 23.43 7.85 -2.20
C VAL A 62 23.78 8.16 -0.74
N ASP A 63 24.08 9.41 -0.45
CA ASP A 63 24.33 9.91 0.90
C ASP A 63 23.01 10.18 1.66
N MET A 64 22.31 9.11 2.03
CA MET A 64 21.00 9.19 2.68
C MET A 64 21.05 9.92 4.03
N GLU A 65 22.09 9.65 4.83
CA GLU A 65 22.20 10.21 6.19
C GLU A 65 22.74 11.66 6.20
N GLY A 66 23.24 12.17 5.08
CA GLY A 66 23.83 13.52 5.01
C GLY A 66 25.21 13.67 5.66
N ILE A 67 25.86 12.56 6.01
CA ILE A 67 27.17 12.52 6.68
C ILE A 67 28.30 12.07 5.75
N ARG A 68 28.03 12.01 4.45
CA ARG A 68 28.99 11.57 3.42
C ARG A 68 29.44 10.11 3.57
N VAL A 69 28.53 9.26 4.00
CA VAL A 69 28.66 7.80 4.01
C VAL A 69 27.60 7.23 3.08
N PRO A 70 27.88 7.16 1.77
CA PRO A 70 26.86 6.80 0.79
C PRO A 70 26.47 5.33 0.87
N ILE A 71 25.21 5.07 0.58
CA ILE A 71 24.60 3.73 0.56
C ILE A 71 24.47 3.27 -0.89
N ALA A 72 24.97 2.08 -1.18
CA ALA A 72 24.87 1.43 -2.47
C ALA A 72 23.53 0.69 -2.58
N GLY A 73 22.64 1.18 -3.44
CA GLY A 73 21.30 0.62 -3.60
C GLY A 73 21.05 -0.13 -4.90
N SER A 74 21.88 0.10 -5.94
CA SER A 74 21.62 -0.48 -7.26
C SER A 74 22.11 -1.92 -7.40
N LEU A 75 21.57 -2.64 -8.39
CA LEU A 75 21.98 -4.00 -8.74
C LEU A 75 23.47 -4.05 -9.17
N MET A 76 23.96 -3.03 -9.87
CA MET A 76 25.34 -2.95 -10.29
C MET A 76 26.33 -2.68 -9.15
N ALA A 77 25.83 -2.34 -7.98
CA ALA A 77 26.62 -2.08 -6.78
C ALA A 77 26.65 -3.26 -5.81
N HIS A 78 26.74 -4.48 -6.34
CA HIS A 78 26.80 -5.74 -5.59
C HIS A 78 25.53 -6.12 -4.80
N ASN A 79 24.38 -5.61 -5.20
CA ASN A 79 23.09 -6.02 -4.67
C ASN A 79 22.46 -7.11 -5.54
N ASN A 80 21.47 -7.81 -4.96
CA ASN A 80 20.56 -8.67 -5.67
C ASN A 80 19.15 -8.06 -5.69
N MET A 81 18.19 -8.77 -6.27
CA MET A 81 16.79 -8.30 -6.36
C MET A 81 16.16 -8.02 -4.99
N ILE A 82 16.59 -8.69 -3.94
CA ILE A 82 16.07 -8.52 -2.58
C ILE A 82 16.70 -7.30 -1.89
N THR A 83 18.01 -7.12 -2.06
CA THR A 83 18.76 -6.07 -1.35
C THR A 83 18.80 -4.74 -2.10
N ALA A 84 18.53 -4.73 -3.40
CA ALA A 84 18.50 -3.51 -4.18
C ALA A 84 17.34 -2.60 -3.74
N ALA A 85 17.61 -1.30 -3.69
CA ALA A 85 16.62 -0.28 -3.37
C ALA A 85 16.98 1.05 -4.03
N VAL A 86 15.95 1.83 -4.38
CA VAL A 86 16.16 3.27 -4.59
C VAL A 86 16.26 3.91 -3.22
N VAL A 87 17.44 4.45 -2.93
CA VAL A 87 17.76 5.02 -1.62
C VAL A 87 17.08 6.38 -1.48
N PRO A 88 16.45 6.67 -0.32
CA PRO A 88 15.82 7.96 -0.06
C PRO A 88 16.76 9.16 -0.27
N THR A 89 16.15 10.31 -0.53
CA THR A 89 16.86 11.58 -0.67
C THR A 89 17.62 11.91 0.61
N SER A 90 18.81 12.48 0.48
CA SER A 90 19.70 12.83 1.59
C SER A 90 19.01 13.68 2.66
N ALA A 91 19.35 13.44 3.91
CA ALA A 91 18.94 14.27 5.02
C ALA A 91 19.45 15.73 4.90
N ALA A 92 20.53 15.96 4.14
CA ALA A 92 21.01 17.31 3.83
C ALA A 92 19.99 18.11 3.00
N ILE A 93 19.18 17.46 2.20
CA ILE A 93 18.08 18.08 1.43
C ILE A 93 16.84 18.30 2.32
N GLY A 94 16.59 17.41 3.27
CA GLY A 94 15.43 17.50 4.15
C GLY A 94 14.13 17.38 3.39
N LEU A 95 13.25 18.37 3.55
CA LEU A 95 11.97 18.48 2.83
C LEU A 95 12.04 19.40 1.61
N HIS A 96 13.20 19.91 1.27
CA HIS A 96 13.34 20.76 0.11
C HIS A 96 12.98 20.02 -1.17
N PHE A 97 12.24 20.71 -2.05
CA PHE A 97 12.01 20.23 -3.40
C PHE A 97 13.33 20.22 -4.16
N TYR A 98 13.75 19.04 -4.60
CA TYR A 98 15.06 18.81 -5.20
C TYR A 98 14.95 18.18 -6.60
N PRO A 99 14.39 18.91 -7.57
CA PRO A 99 14.35 18.46 -8.95
C PRO A 99 15.76 18.54 -9.58
N LEU A 100 15.93 17.90 -10.73
CA LEU A 100 17.22 17.83 -11.42
C LEU A 100 17.82 19.23 -11.69
N TRP A 101 17.01 20.24 -11.98
CA TRP A 101 17.49 21.59 -12.30
C TRP A 101 17.91 22.42 -11.08
N GLU A 102 17.69 21.95 -9.87
CA GLU A 102 18.17 22.60 -8.64
C GLU A 102 19.57 22.14 -8.24
N ALA A 103 20.07 21.05 -8.78
CA ALA A 103 21.42 20.58 -8.54
C ALA A 103 22.41 21.26 -9.48
N ASP A 104 23.64 21.42 -9.03
CA ASP A 104 24.72 21.98 -9.85
C ASP A 104 25.17 21.01 -10.95
N SER A 105 24.97 19.71 -10.74
CA SER A 105 25.28 18.66 -11.71
C SER A 105 24.37 17.44 -11.54
N ILE A 106 24.33 16.60 -12.57
CA ILE A 106 23.60 15.30 -12.50
C ILE A 106 24.25 14.41 -11.44
N ASP A 107 25.56 14.41 -11.31
CA ASP A 107 26.29 13.60 -10.33
C ASP A 107 25.94 14.02 -8.89
N GLU A 108 25.83 15.32 -8.64
CA GLU A 108 25.36 15.83 -7.34
C GLU A 108 23.93 15.41 -7.06
N TRP A 109 23.04 15.53 -8.04
CA TRP A 109 21.63 15.12 -7.92
C TRP A 109 21.51 13.64 -7.60
N LEU A 110 22.28 12.79 -8.28
CA LEU A 110 22.32 11.35 -8.01
C LEU A 110 22.88 11.04 -6.63
N TYR A 111 23.97 11.71 -6.24
CA TYR A 111 24.60 11.52 -4.93
C TYR A 111 23.67 11.89 -3.76
N ASN A 112 22.86 12.91 -3.93
CA ASN A 112 21.92 13.36 -2.92
C ASN A 112 20.56 12.64 -2.96
N GLY A 113 20.40 11.63 -3.78
CA GLY A 113 19.16 10.85 -3.85
C GLY A 113 18.01 11.57 -4.55
N GLY A 114 18.30 12.41 -5.53
CA GLY A 114 17.31 13.10 -6.37
C GLY A 114 16.31 12.17 -7.06
N PRO A 115 16.73 11.01 -7.60
CA PRO A 115 15.80 10.04 -8.21
C PRO A 115 14.67 9.59 -7.30
N TYR A 116 14.90 9.48 -6.01
CA TYR A 116 13.87 9.10 -5.05
C TYR A 116 12.68 10.08 -5.06
N GLN A 117 12.91 11.37 -4.97
CA GLN A 117 11.85 12.38 -5.04
C GLN A 117 11.14 12.33 -6.40
N MET A 118 11.89 12.22 -7.48
CA MET A 118 11.33 12.17 -8.83
C MET A 118 10.36 10.98 -8.98
N ILE A 119 10.77 9.82 -8.52
CA ILE A 119 9.92 8.62 -8.55
C ILE A 119 8.69 8.78 -7.66
N VAL A 120 8.90 9.18 -6.41
CA VAL A 120 7.82 9.29 -5.41
C VAL A 120 6.77 10.31 -5.84
N PHE A 121 7.18 11.49 -6.29
CA PHE A 121 6.23 12.53 -6.69
C PHE A 121 5.45 12.15 -7.94
N HIS A 122 6.11 11.62 -8.97
CA HIS A 122 5.42 11.15 -10.17
C HIS A 122 4.51 9.97 -9.87
N PHE A 123 4.97 9.02 -9.06
CA PHE A 123 4.17 7.86 -8.66
C PHE A 123 2.92 8.28 -7.88
N LEU A 124 3.05 9.14 -6.88
CA LEU A 124 1.90 9.59 -6.07
C LEU A 124 0.90 10.40 -6.91
N ILE A 125 1.38 11.33 -7.73
CA ILE A 125 0.50 12.05 -8.68
C ILE A 125 -0.21 11.05 -9.59
N GLY A 126 0.54 10.06 -10.10
CA GLY A 126 0.00 9.05 -11.01
C GLY A 126 -1.06 8.17 -10.39
N ILE A 127 -0.87 7.66 -9.17
CA ILE A 127 -1.85 6.80 -8.51
C ILE A 127 -3.09 7.59 -8.03
N TRP A 128 -2.93 8.84 -7.62
CA TRP A 128 -4.07 9.70 -7.30
C TRP A 128 -4.90 10.02 -8.55
N ALA A 129 -4.24 10.30 -9.66
CA ALA A 129 -4.91 10.47 -10.94
C ALA A 129 -5.56 9.15 -11.42
N TYR A 130 -4.91 8.02 -11.19
CA TYR A 130 -5.49 6.71 -11.51
C TYR A 130 -6.75 6.42 -10.70
N LEU A 131 -6.76 6.79 -9.44
CA LEU A 131 -7.97 6.75 -8.60
C LEU A 131 -9.10 7.59 -9.19
N GLY A 132 -8.80 8.80 -9.61
CA GLY A 132 -9.75 9.67 -10.31
C GLY A 132 -10.21 9.06 -11.65
N ARG A 133 -9.31 8.39 -12.37
CA ARG A 133 -9.60 7.70 -13.64
C ARG A 133 -10.57 6.52 -13.44
N GLN A 134 -10.45 5.79 -12.36
CA GLN A 134 -11.40 4.72 -12.02
C GLN A 134 -12.81 5.27 -11.82
N TRP A 135 -12.94 6.38 -11.08
CA TRP A 135 -14.21 7.07 -10.96
C TRP A 135 -14.72 7.54 -12.32
N GLU A 136 -13.89 8.19 -13.11
CA GLU A 136 -14.26 8.75 -14.41
C GLU A 136 -14.80 7.68 -15.36
N LEU A 137 -14.11 6.56 -15.48
CA LEU A 137 -14.57 5.45 -16.32
C LEU A 137 -15.91 4.87 -15.81
N SER A 138 -16.07 4.76 -14.50
CA SER A 138 -17.35 4.33 -13.92
C SER A 138 -18.51 5.23 -14.34
N TYR A 139 -18.27 6.53 -14.36
CA TYR A 139 -19.22 7.52 -14.81
C TYR A 139 -19.56 7.35 -16.32
N ARG A 140 -18.54 7.16 -17.16
CA ARG A 140 -18.74 6.96 -18.62
C ARG A 140 -19.57 5.72 -18.92
N LEU A 141 -19.35 4.65 -18.19
CA LEU A 141 -20.03 3.37 -18.39
C LEU A 141 -21.38 3.25 -17.64
N GLY A 142 -21.77 4.25 -16.90
CA GLY A 142 -22.99 4.20 -16.07
C GLY A 142 -22.89 3.21 -14.90
N MET A 143 -21.68 2.95 -14.42
CA MET A 143 -21.42 2.08 -13.27
C MET A 143 -21.59 2.82 -11.95
N ARG A 144 -21.75 2.07 -10.88
CA ARG A 144 -21.63 2.57 -9.50
C ARG A 144 -20.13 2.89 -9.24
N PRO A 145 -19.79 3.96 -8.48
CA PRO A 145 -18.44 4.58 -8.55
C PRO A 145 -17.40 4.03 -7.57
N TRP A 146 -17.72 3.04 -6.74
CA TRP A 146 -16.94 2.74 -5.54
C TRP A 146 -15.71 1.84 -5.75
N ILE A 147 -15.35 1.49 -6.97
CA ILE A 147 -14.03 0.89 -7.27
C ILE A 147 -12.92 1.86 -6.83
N ALA A 148 -13.10 3.16 -7.06
CA ALA A 148 -12.16 4.17 -6.61
C ALA A 148 -12.04 4.19 -5.06
N VAL A 149 -13.14 3.97 -4.34
CA VAL A 149 -13.11 3.88 -2.87
C VAL A 149 -12.26 2.70 -2.41
N ALA A 150 -12.43 1.52 -3.01
CA ALA A 150 -11.61 0.35 -2.68
C ALA A 150 -10.11 0.61 -2.97
N PHE A 151 -9.81 1.25 -4.08
CA PHE A 151 -8.43 1.61 -4.44
C PHE A 151 -7.86 2.72 -3.54
N SER A 152 -8.70 3.53 -2.92
CA SER A 152 -8.25 4.60 -2.01
C SER A 152 -7.43 4.08 -0.83
N ALA A 153 -7.61 2.83 -0.41
CA ALA A 153 -6.88 2.24 0.71
C ALA A 153 -5.39 2.03 0.39
N PRO A 154 -4.97 1.33 -0.68
CA PRO A 154 -3.56 1.24 -1.03
C PRO A 154 -2.95 2.61 -1.41
N VAL A 155 -3.73 3.52 -1.99
CA VAL A 155 -3.27 4.88 -2.29
C VAL A 155 -2.98 5.65 -1.00
N ALA A 156 -3.85 5.56 0.00
CA ALA A 156 -3.61 6.16 1.31
C ALA A 156 -2.36 5.58 1.98
N ALA A 157 -2.16 4.27 1.92
CA ALA A 157 -0.99 3.61 2.48
C ALA A 157 0.31 4.08 1.81
N ALA A 158 0.35 4.13 0.48
CA ALA A 158 1.51 4.62 -0.27
C ALA A 158 1.80 6.10 0.04
N THR A 159 0.78 6.93 0.10
CA THR A 159 0.92 8.36 0.45
C THR A 159 1.45 8.53 1.86
N ALA A 160 0.99 7.71 2.80
CA ALA A 160 1.44 7.75 4.19
C ALA A 160 2.94 7.47 4.30
N VAL A 161 3.44 6.41 3.70
CA VAL A 161 4.85 5.99 3.87
C VAL A 161 5.83 6.76 2.98
N LEU A 162 5.39 7.32 1.85
CA LEU A 162 6.24 8.01 0.89
C LEU A 162 6.19 9.55 1.00
N PHE A 163 5.16 10.10 1.62
CA PHE A 163 4.97 11.54 1.69
C PHE A 163 4.67 12.03 3.11
N ILE A 164 3.62 11.53 3.74
CA ILE A 164 3.18 12.04 5.04
C ILE A 164 4.22 11.75 6.14
N TYR A 165 4.78 10.56 6.15
CA TYR A 165 5.80 10.20 7.13
C TYR A 165 7.06 11.05 6.99
N PRO A 166 7.63 11.26 5.77
CA PRO A 166 8.68 12.26 5.59
C PRO A 166 8.33 13.66 6.06
N ILE A 167 7.10 14.14 5.76
CA ILE A 167 6.65 15.48 6.19
C ILE A 167 6.66 15.59 7.72
N GLY A 168 6.09 14.60 8.42
CA GLY A 168 6.05 14.60 9.88
C GLY A 168 7.42 14.47 10.54
N GLN A 169 8.32 13.70 9.94
CA GLN A 169 9.68 13.50 10.44
C GLN A 169 10.67 14.55 9.96
N GLY A 170 10.28 15.42 9.04
CA GLY A 170 11.09 16.58 8.63
C GLY A 170 12.11 16.31 7.53
N SER A 171 12.13 15.14 6.91
CA SER A 171 13.05 14.80 5.81
C SER A 171 12.55 13.66 4.95
N PHE A 172 12.77 13.75 3.63
CA PHE A 172 12.54 12.64 2.72
C PHE A 172 13.49 11.45 2.94
N SER A 173 14.59 11.65 3.66
CA SER A 173 15.47 10.55 4.08
C SER A 173 14.78 9.55 5.01
N GLU A 174 13.70 9.95 5.68
CA GLU A 174 12.89 9.11 6.55
C GLU A 174 11.79 8.34 5.81
N GLY A 175 11.58 8.61 4.53
CA GLY A 175 10.61 7.89 3.72
C GLY A 175 10.99 6.43 3.49
N MET A 176 10.01 5.61 3.12
CA MET A 176 10.24 4.20 2.83
C MET A 176 11.15 4.05 1.61
N PRO A 177 12.28 3.33 1.71
CA PRO A 177 13.10 2.99 0.56
C PRO A 177 12.34 2.16 -0.46
N LEU A 178 12.64 2.33 -1.73
CA LEU A 178 11.96 1.60 -2.80
C LEU A 178 12.70 0.29 -3.11
N GLY A 179 12.51 -0.68 -2.26
CA GLY A 179 13.10 -2.00 -2.37
C GLY A 179 12.58 -2.95 -1.29
N ILE A 180 12.82 -4.24 -1.45
CA ILE A 180 12.29 -5.27 -0.55
C ILE A 180 12.94 -5.17 0.83
N SER A 181 14.25 -5.26 0.91
CA SER A 181 14.99 -5.11 2.17
C SER A 181 14.83 -3.71 2.77
N GLY A 182 14.76 -2.68 1.91
CA GLY A 182 14.49 -1.32 2.35
C GLY A 182 13.13 -1.16 3.02
N THR A 183 12.12 -1.87 2.55
CA THR A 183 10.79 -1.91 3.19
C THR A 183 10.86 -2.54 4.58
N PHE A 184 11.63 -3.63 4.74
CA PHE A 184 11.81 -4.27 6.05
C PHE A 184 12.61 -3.39 7.02
N TYR A 185 13.65 -2.72 6.53
CA TYR A 185 14.36 -1.70 7.30
C TYR A 185 13.42 -0.62 7.81
N PHE A 186 12.56 -0.08 6.94
CA PHE A 186 11.58 0.93 7.29
C PHE A 186 10.59 0.42 8.35
N MET A 187 10.08 -0.80 8.18
CA MET A 187 9.19 -1.45 9.15
C MET A 187 9.82 -1.53 10.54
N LEU A 188 11.06 -2.01 10.62
CA LEU A 188 11.77 -2.12 11.89
C LEU A 188 12.09 -0.76 12.50
N SER A 189 12.46 0.21 11.68
CA SER A 189 12.69 1.59 12.11
C SER A 189 11.44 2.24 12.70
N LEU A 190 10.28 2.02 12.07
CA LEU A 190 8.99 2.48 12.59
C LEU A 190 8.65 1.83 13.93
N GLN A 191 8.89 0.52 14.07
CA GLN A 191 8.67 -0.17 15.35
C GLN A 191 9.56 0.41 16.44
N ALA A 192 10.83 0.63 16.14
CA ALA A 192 11.78 1.19 17.08
C ALA A 192 11.40 2.59 17.55
N LYS A 193 11.04 3.47 16.62
CA LYS A 193 10.73 4.88 16.92
C LYS A 193 9.35 5.10 17.51
N HIS A 194 8.35 4.33 17.07
CA HIS A 194 6.95 4.64 17.32
C HIS A 194 6.18 3.56 18.04
N ASN A 195 6.78 2.40 18.27
CA ASN A 195 6.11 1.25 18.89
C ASN A 195 4.79 0.87 18.18
N VAL A 196 4.90 0.61 16.88
CA VAL A 196 3.77 0.39 15.96
C VAL A 196 2.89 -0.76 16.42
N LEU A 197 3.47 -1.86 16.91
CA LEU A 197 2.71 -3.04 17.37
C LEU A 197 1.74 -2.71 18.51
N MET A 198 2.06 -1.71 19.33
CA MET A 198 1.20 -1.24 20.41
C MET A 198 0.28 -0.09 20.03
N HIS A 199 0.30 0.32 18.76
CA HIS A 199 -0.59 1.37 18.29
C HIS A 199 -1.96 0.79 17.91
N PRO A 200 -3.07 1.34 18.46
CA PRO A 200 -4.40 0.78 18.20
C PRO A 200 -4.80 0.77 16.72
N PHE A 201 -4.32 1.73 15.93
CA PHE A 201 -4.61 1.76 14.48
C PHE A 201 -3.93 0.63 13.73
N HIS A 202 -2.73 0.22 14.14
CA HIS A 202 -2.09 -0.98 13.60
C HIS A 202 -2.87 -2.25 13.98
N MET A 203 -3.38 -2.33 15.19
CA MET A 203 -4.21 -3.45 15.64
C MET A 203 -5.49 -3.57 14.80
N ILE A 204 -6.15 -2.44 14.51
CA ILE A 204 -7.32 -2.40 13.63
C ILE A 204 -6.95 -2.82 12.20
N GLY A 205 -5.81 -2.36 11.70
CA GLY A 205 -5.29 -2.74 10.38
C GLY A 205 -5.05 -4.24 10.27
N VAL A 206 -4.38 -4.84 11.25
CA VAL A 206 -4.12 -6.29 11.33
C VAL A 206 -5.43 -7.08 11.39
N ALA A 207 -6.36 -6.68 12.26
CA ALA A 207 -7.68 -7.31 12.36
C ALA A 207 -8.46 -7.21 11.04
N GLY A 208 -8.42 -6.07 10.39
CA GLY A 208 -9.08 -5.85 9.10
C GLY A 208 -8.50 -6.70 7.98
N ILE A 209 -7.19 -6.76 7.86
CA ILE A 209 -6.54 -7.53 6.78
C ILE A 209 -6.71 -9.03 7.00
N PHE A 210 -6.38 -9.55 8.16
CA PHE A 210 -6.48 -10.98 8.43
C PHE A 210 -7.94 -11.43 8.57
N GLY A 211 -8.80 -10.66 9.20
CA GLY A 211 -10.23 -10.93 9.28
C GLY A 211 -10.89 -10.91 7.90
N GLY A 212 -10.57 -9.93 7.09
CA GLY A 212 -11.04 -9.83 5.71
C GLY A 212 -10.55 -10.97 4.83
N ALA A 213 -9.28 -11.35 4.94
CA ALA A 213 -8.70 -12.47 4.21
C ALA A 213 -9.36 -13.81 4.62
N LEU A 214 -9.56 -14.04 5.90
CA LEU A 214 -10.20 -15.24 6.41
C LEU A 214 -11.65 -15.35 5.90
N LEU A 215 -12.44 -14.30 6.07
CA LEU A 215 -13.84 -14.28 5.65
C LEU A 215 -13.98 -14.41 4.12
N SER A 216 -13.13 -13.72 3.36
CA SER A 216 -13.13 -13.81 1.90
C SER A 216 -12.73 -15.18 1.39
N SER A 217 -11.73 -15.81 2.00
CA SER A 217 -11.29 -17.17 1.66
C SER A 217 -12.37 -18.20 1.97
N LEU A 218 -12.99 -18.12 3.14
CA LEU A 218 -14.07 -19.02 3.54
C LEU A 218 -15.31 -18.83 2.65
N HIS A 219 -15.70 -17.59 2.40
CA HIS A 219 -16.82 -17.29 1.51
C HIS A 219 -16.56 -17.78 0.09
N GLY A 220 -15.38 -17.51 -0.46
CA GLY A 220 -15.00 -17.97 -1.79
C GLY A 220 -14.98 -19.49 -1.90
N SER A 221 -14.47 -20.18 -0.89
CA SER A 221 -14.46 -21.64 -0.81
C SER A 221 -15.88 -22.22 -0.79
N LEU A 222 -16.75 -21.68 0.07
CA LEU A 222 -18.14 -22.15 0.22
C LEU A 222 -18.97 -21.88 -1.05
N VAL A 223 -18.82 -20.69 -1.64
CA VAL A 223 -19.51 -20.34 -2.88
C VAL A 223 -19.04 -21.22 -4.03
N THR A 224 -17.74 -21.42 -4.16
CA THR A 224 -17.16 -22.31 -5.18
C THR A 224 -17.65 -23.74 -5.02
N SER A 225 -17.75 -24.23 -3.79
CA SER A 225 -18.31 -25.58 -3.50
C SER A 225 -19.77 -25.71 -3.87
N SER A 226 -20.51 -24.62 -4.00
CA SER A 226 -21.91 -24.61 -4.42
C SER A 226 -22.11 -24.65 -5.93
N LEU A 227 -21.05 -24.52 -6.73
CA LEU A 227 -21.12 -24.57 -8.17
C LEU A 227 -21.37 -26.01 -8.64
N ILE A 228 -22.31 -26.19 -9.54
CA ILE A 228 -22.64 -27.46 -10.16
C ILE A 228 -22.33 -27.41 -11.65
N ARG A 229 -21.95 -28.55 -12.21
CA ARG A 229 -21.72 -28.66 -13.64
C ARG A 229 -23.04 -28.55 -14.40
N GLU A 230 -23.09 -27.67 -15.37
CA GLU A 230 -24.25 -27.46 -16.24
C GLU A 230 -24.10 -28.19 -17.58
N THR A 231 -22.90 -28.16 -18.14
CA THR A 231 -22.59 -28.84 -19.41
C THR A 231 -21.14 -29.28 -19.45
N THR A 232 -20.86 -30.32 -20.25
CA THR A 232 -19.48 -30.76 -20.57
C THR A 232 -19.01 -30.21 -21.91
N GLU A 233 -19.92 -29.69 -22.75
CA GLU A 233 -19.61 -29.02 -24.02
C GLU A 233 -19.47 -27.53 -23.77
N ILE A 234 -18.23 -27.07 -23.64
CA ILE A 234 -17.93 -25.73 -23.15
C ILE A 234 -17.17 -24.94 -24.24
N GLU A 235 -17.80 -23.91 -24.77
CA GLU A 235 -17.10 -22.86 -25.53
C GLU A 235 -16.35 -21.91 -24.60
N SER A 236 -16.83 -21.72 -23.37
CA SER A 236 -16.20 -20.91 -22.34
C SER A 236 -16.31 -21.59 -20.98
N ALA A 237 -15.19 -21.66 -20.25
CA ALA A 237 -15.13 -22.25 -18.92
C ALA A 237 -16.13 -21.61 -17.92
N ASN A 238 -16.51 -20.35 -18.15
CA ASN A 238 -17.43 -19.63 -17.29
C ASN A 238 -18.93 -20.02 -17.50
N LEU A 239 -19.23 -20.75 -18.55
CA LEU A 239 -20.60 -21.13 -18.89
C LEU A 239 -20.92 -22.58 -18.51
N GLY A 240 -19.92 -23.38 -18.09
CA GLY A 240 -20.09 -24.79 -17.78
C GLY A 240 -20.64 -25.07 -16.38
N TYR A 241 -20.74 -24.04 -15.53
CA TYR A 241 -21.18 -24.17 -14.14
C TYR A 241 -22.20 -23.14 -13.78
N LYS A 242 -23.08 -23.47 -12.83
CA LYS A 242 -24.05 -22.57 -12.22
C LYS A 242 -24.11 -22.77 -10.71
N PHE A 243 -24.70 -21.83 -9.99
CA PHE A 243 -24.97 -22.00 -8.58
C PHE A 243 -26.06 -23.07 -8.35
N GLY A 244 -25.79 -24.02 -7.45
CA GLY A 244 -26.76 -25.02 -7.07
C GLY A 244 -27.92 -24.39 -6.33
N GLN A 245 -29.14 -24.68 -6.82
CA GLN A 245 -30.43 -24.22 -6.21
C GLN A 245 -31.21 -25.37 -5.62
N GLU A 246 -30.80 -26.61 -5.83
CA GLU A 246 -31.48 -27.82 -5.44
C GLU A 246 -30.98 -28.35 -4.10
N ALA A 247 -31.87 -28.93 -3.29
CA ALA A 247 -31.55 -29.41 -1.94
C ALA A 247 -30.59 -30.62 -1.92
N THR A 248 -30.37 -31.28 -3.06
CA THR A 248 -29.49 -32.44 -3.18
C THR A 248 -28.01 -32.06 -3.41
N THR A 249 -27.74 -30.80 -3.71
CA THR A 249 -26.41 -30.23 -3.86
C THR A 249 -26.04 -29.40 -2.62
N TYR A 250 -24.85 -28.80 -2.61
CA TYR A 250 -24.45 -27.92 -1.55
C TYR A 250 -25.44 -26.74 -1.44
N ASN A 251 -26.09 -26.60 -0.30
CA ASN A 251 -27.07 -25.54 -0.10
C ASN A 251 -26.39 -24.25 0.31
N LEU A 252 -26.25 -23.32 -0.65
CA LEU A 252 -25.59 -22.05 -0.47
C LEU A 252 -26.17 -21.20 0.67
N LEU A 253 -27.50 -21.11 0.76
CA LEU A 253 -28.16 -20.32 1.81
C LEU A 253 -28.00 -20.94 3.19
N ALA A 254 -28.12 -22.24 3.31
CA ALA A 254 -27.92 -22.96 4.57
C ALA A 254 -26.47 -22.88 5.04
N SER A 255 -25.52 -22.92 4.12
CA SER A 255 -24.11 -22.77 4.42
C SER A 255 -23.79 -21.37 4.96
N HIS A 256 -24.25 -20.32 4.32
CA HIS A 256 -24.10 -18.95 4.80
C HIS A 256 -24.73 -18.76 6.19
N SER A 257 -25.94 -19.24 6.37
CA SER A 257 -26.68 -19.16 7.65
C SER A 257 -25.97 -19.94 8.75
N GLY A 258 -25.50 -21.16 8.45
CA GLY A 258 -24.81 -22.02 9.40
C GLY A 258 -23.48 -21.43 9.86
N TYR A 259 -22.71 -20.87 8.95
CA TYR A 259 -21.43 -20.23 9.28
C TYR A 259 -21.61 -18.98 10.15
N LEU A 260 -22.47 -18.06 9.72
CA LEU A 260 -22.72 -16.81 10.45
C LEU A 260 -23.46 -17.03 11.76
N GLY A 261 -24.37 -18.00 11.83
CA GLY A 261 -25.05 -18.38 13.06
C GLY A 261 -24.07 -18.97 14.10
N ARG A 262 -23.06 -19.71 13.66
CA ARG A 262 -22.00 -20.23 14.54
C ARG A 262 -21.08 -19.16 15.07
N LEU A 263 -20.89 -18.07 14.33
CA LEU A 263 -20.14 -16.90 14.77
C LEU A 263 -20.91 -15.98 15.73
N LEU A 264 -22.10 -16.39 16.19
CA LEU A 264 -22.95 -15.61 17.08
C LEU A 264 -23.40 -14.27 16.50
N ILE A 265 -23.63 -14.20 15.17
CA ILE A 265 -24.13 -13.00 14.49
C ILE A 265 -25.49 -13.33 13.81
N PRO A 266 -26.51 -13.81 14.54
CA PRO A 266 -27.77 -14.27 13.94
C PRO A 266 -28.56 -13.17 13.26
N THR A 267 -28.33 -11.90 13.62
CA THR A 267 -29.05 -10.74 13.07
C THR A 267 -28.49 -10.29 11.70
N LEU A 268 -27.24 -10.59 11.39
CA LEU A 268 -26.61 -10.21 10.13
C LEU A 268 -26.78 -11.27 9.03
N SER A 269 -26.94 -12.54 9.40
CA SER A 269 -26.84 -13.66 8.47
C SER A 269 -28.06 -13.89 7.58
N LEU A 270 -29.25 -13.72 8.11
CA LEU A 270 -30.49 -14.19 7.44
C LEU A 270 -31.36 -13.07 6.85
N ARG A 271 -31.23 -11.86 7.36
CA ARG A 271 -32.10 -10.74 6.96
C ARG A 271 -31.51 -9.79 5.98
N ASN A 272 -30.17 -9.70 5.90
CA ASN A 272 -29.47 -8.80 4.97
C ASN A 272 -28.12 -9.34 4.54
N SER A 273 -28.11 -10.34 3.66
CA SER A 273 -26.87 -10.90 3.10
C SER A 273 -26.03 -9.86 2.33
N ARG A 274 -26.68 -8.84 1.77
CA ARG A 274 -25.99 -7.74 1.09
C ARG A 274 -25.09 -6.95 2.04
N THR A 275 -25.57 -6.65 3.26
CA THR A 275 -24.75 -5.99 4.29
C THR A 275 -23.58 -6.87 4.69
N THR A 276 -23.79 -8.17 4.84
CA THR A 276 -22.71 -9.12 5.16
C THR A 276 -21.66 -9.17 4.05
N HIS A 277 -22.06 -9.20 2.78
CA HIS A 277 -21.14 -9.15 1.66
C HIS A 277 -20.38 -7.83 1.58
N PHE A 278 -21.05 -6.72 1.89
CA PHE A 278 -20.38 -5.43 2.01
C PHE A 278 -19.26 -5.46 3.04
N LEU A 279 -19.43 -6.11 4.18
CA LEU A 279 -18.41 -6.24 5.22
C LEU A 279 -17.18 -7.00 4.73
N LEU A 280 -17.33 -7.97 3.84
CA LEU A 280 -16.20 -8.70 3.24
C LEU A 280 -15.27 -7.78 2.46
N ALA A 281 -15.81 -6.80 1.77
CA ALA A 281 -15.04 -5.80 1.02
C ALA A 281 -14.55 -4.66 1.93
N ALA A 282 -15.41 -4.19 2.84
CA ALA A 282 -15.14 -3.03 3.67
C ALA A 282 -14.13 -3.30 4.78
N LEU A 283 -14.10 -4.50 5.33
CA LEU A 283 -13.23 -4.83 6.45
C LEU A 283 -11.74 -4.66 6.11
N PRO A 284 -11.18 -5.23 5.03
CA PRO A 284 -9.80 -4.98 4.65
C PRO A 284 -9.56 -3.52 4.24
N THR A 285 -10.49 -2.88 3.54
CA THR A 285 -10.37 -1.48 3.13
C THR A 285 -10.26 -0.54 4.32
N ILE A 286 -11.15 -0.67 5.28
CA ILE A 286 -11.14 0.14 6.52
C ILE A 286 -9.90 -0.17 7.34
N GLY A 287 -9.48 -1.44 7.42
CA GLY A 287 -8.26 -1.84 8.09
C GLY A 287 -7.02 -1.14 7.52
N ILE A 288 -6.90 -1.07 6.20
CA ILE A 288 -5.79 -0.38 5.52
C ILE A 288 -5.89 1.14 5.71
N TRP A 289 -7.09 1.73 5.69
CA TRP A 289 -7.25 3.15 6.01
C TRP A 289 -6.75 3.47 7.42
N PHE A 290 -7.09 2.65 8.41
CA PHE A 290 -6.58 2.84 9.78
C PHE A 290 -5.07 2.65 9.86
N ALA A 291 -4.50 1.67 9.17
CA ALA A 291 -3.06 1.51 9.11
C ALA A 291 -2.37 2.75 8.52
N ALA A 292 -2.90 3.30 7.44
CA ALA A 292 -2.39 4.53 6.84
C ALA A 292 -2.51 5.73 7.79
N LEU A 293 -3.64 5.88 8.46
CA LEU A 293 -3.84 6.91 9.49
C LEU A 293 -2.89 6.73 10.67
N GLY A 294 -2.60 5.49 11.04
CA GLY A 294 -1.63 5.18 12.08
C GLY A 294 -0.22 5.66 11.73
N ILE A 295 0.22 5.40 10.51
CA ILE A 295 1.50 5.94 9.99
C ILE A 295 1.47 7.48 10.01
N GLY A 296 0.39 8.09 9.55
CA GLY A 296 0.22 9.55 9.61
C GLY A 296 0.28 10.11 11.02
N ALA A 297 -0.39 9.48 11.96
CA ALA A 297 -0.36 9.87 13.38
C ALA A 297 1.03 9.71 13.99
N MET A 298 1.69 8.57 13.74
CA MET A 298 3.05 8.30 14.23
C MET A 298 4.10 9.18 13.58
N SER A 299 3.86 9.70 12.37
CA SER A 299 4.75 10.68 11.75
C SER A 299 4.88 11.96 12.60
N PHE A 300 3.86 12.29 13.38
CA PHE A 300 3.85 13.37 14.35
C PHE A 300 4.04 12.86 15.80
N ASN A 301 4.61 11.67 15.95
CA ASN A 301 4.97 11.05 17.23
C ASN A 301 3.78 10.74 18.15
N LEU A 302 2.59 10.54 17.62
CA LEU A 302 1.49 9.90 18.33
C LEU A 302 1.71 8.38 18.34
N ASN A 303 2.65 7.94 19.18
CA ASN A 303 3.19 6.59 19.20
C ASN A 303 2.22 5.57 19.80
N GLY A 304 2.55 4.29 19.64
CA GLY A 304 1.85 3.20 20.31
C GLY A 304 1.96 3.28 21.83
N PHE A 305 1.10 2.56 22.53
CA PHE A 305 1.10 2.52 23.98
C PHE A 305 2.42 1.97 24.52
N ASN A 306 2.99 2.66 25.51
CA ASN A 306 4.20 2.22 26.16
C ASN A 306 3.86 1.58 27.52
N PHE A 307 3.88 0.24 27.54
CA PHE A 307 3.69 -0.56 28.76
C PHE A 307 5.02 -1.15 29.26
N GLN A 308 6.14 -0.63 28.81
CA GLN A 308 7.45 -1.07 29.29
C GLN A 308 7.59 -0.83 30.79
N GLN A 309 8.07 -1.86 31.52
CA GLN A 309 8.27 -1.81 32.97
C GLN A 309 7.02 -1.37 33.76
N SER A 310 5.83 -1.64 33.21
CA SER A 310 4.57 -1.21 33.83
C SER A 310 4.08 -2.13 34.92
N ILE A 311 4.58 -3.37 34.99
CA ILE A 311 4.21 -4.37 36.02
C ILE A 311 5.39 -4.53 36.97
N LEU A 312 5.11 -4.35 38.25
CA LEU A 312 6.11 -4.45 39.30
C LEU A 312 5.78 -5.63 40.21
N ASP A 313 6.82 -6.27 40.82
CA ASP A 313 6.67 -7.22 41.90
C ASP A 313 6.43 -6.52 43.26
N ASP A 314 6.23 -7.30 44.30
CA ASP A 314 5.98 -6.79 45.67
C ASP A 314 7.15 -5.95 46.22
N SER A 315 8.32 -6.07 45.62
CA SER A 315 9.53 -5.33 46.00
C SER A 315 9.76 -4.10 45.14
N GLY A 316 8.86 -3.82 44.20
CA GLY A 316 8.95 -2.68 43.28
C GLY A 316 9.86 -2.90 42.09
N HIS A 317 10.31 -4.13 41.81
CA HIS A 317 11.11 -4.44 40.64
C HIS A 317 10.22 -4.75 39.39
N PRO A 318 10.63 -4.34 38.20
CA PRO A 318 9.87 -4.64 36.99
C PRO A 318 9.81 -6.14 36.67
N ILE A 319 8.59 -6.64 36.45
CA ILE A 319 8.36 -7.95 35.85
C ILE A 319 8.35 -7.78 34.34
N ARG A 320 9.21 -8.50 33.61
CA ARG A 320 9.31 -8.40 32.16
C ARG A 320 8.09 -9.02 31.49
N THR A 321 7.55 -8.28 30.51
CA THR A 321 6.41 -8.65 29.67
C THR A 321 6.80 -8.61 28.20
N HIS A 322 5.87 -8.99 27.31
CA HIS A 322 6.09 -8.83 25.86
C HIS A 322 6.37 -7.38 25.45
N ALA A 323 5.81 -6.41 26.17
CA ALA A 323 6.08 -4.99 25.91
C ALA A 323 7.57 -4.64 26.10
N ASP A 324 8.25 -5.27 27.05
CA ASP A 324 9.68 -5.07 27.29
C ASP A 324 10.54 -5.69 26.17
N LEU A 325 10.06 -6.78 25.54
CA LEU A 325 10.75 -7.41 24.41
C LEU A 325 10.69 -6.54 23.14
N LEU A 326 9.61 -5.82 22.93
CA LEU A 326 9.45 -4.95 21.76
C LEU A 326 10.48 -3.80 21.73
N ASN A 327 10.93 -3.33 22.88
CA ASN A 327 11.93 -2.26 22.97
C ASN A 327 13.32 -2.69 22.53
N ARG A 328 13.61 -3.97 22.44
CA ARG A 328 14.87 -4.44 21.87
C ARG A 328 15.02 -4.16 20.39
N ALA A 329 13.92 -3.86 19.69
CA ALA A 329 13.95 -3.41 18.32
C ALA A 329 14.78 -2.11 18.15
N ASP A 330 14.74 -1.18 19.10
CA ASP A 330 15.56 0.03 19.10
C ASP A 330 17.05 -0.27 18.98
N ILE A 331 17.55 -1.17 19.81
CA ILE A 331 18.97 -1.53 19.83
C ILE A 331 19.36 -2.17 18.47
N GLY A 332 18.52 -3.04 17.93
CA GLY A 332 18.74 -3.66 16.64
C GLY A 332 18.83 -2.64 15.50
N ILE A 333 17.97 -1.63 15.50
CA ILE A 333 17.94 -0.58 14.47
C ILE A 333 19.14 0.35 14.58
N GLU A 334 19.58 0.73 15.77
CA GLU A 334 20.78 1.54 15.97
C GLU A 334 22.01 0.86 15.35
N VAL A 335 22.10 -0.45 15.48
CA VAL A 335 23.20 -1.22 14.88
C VAL A 335 23.07 -1.33 13.36
N MET A 336 21.84 -1.46 12.86
CA MET A 336 21.57 -1.52 11.41
C MET A 336 21.84 -0.20 10.69
N ARG A 337 21.85 0.92 11.40
CA ARG A 337 22.25 2.24 10.89
C ARG A 337 23.75 2.40 10.71
N SER A 338 24.53 1.37 10.99
CA SER A 338 25.97 1.41 10.73
C SER A 338 26.25 1.55 9.22
N PRO A 339 27.45 2.04 8.83
CA PRO A 339 27.81 2.30 7.42
C PRO A 339 27.65 1.10 6.48
N ASN A 340 27.57 -0.10 7.01
CA ASN A 340 27.38 -1.34 6.25
C ASN A 340 25.89 -1.78 6.21
N GLY A 341 24.96 -0.94 6.63
CA GLY A 341 23.56 -1.26 6.82
C GLY A 341 22.77 -1.57 5.56
N HIS A 342 23.39 -1.66 4.41
CA HIS A 342 22.77 -2.12 3.17
C HIS A 342 22.56 -3.63 3.10
N ASN A 343 23.28 -4.41 3.88
CA ASN A 343 23.02 -5.82 4.10
C ASN A 343 22.54 -5.97 5.53
N PHE A 344 21.43 -6.68 5.75
CA PHE A 344 20.98 -6.98 7.10
C PHE A 344 22.16 -7.48 7.93
N PRO A 345 22.89 -6.64 8.66
CA PRO A 345 23.96 -7.14 9.51
C PRO A 345 23.30 -7.94 10.62
N VAL A 346 23.90 -9.04 11.00
CA VAL A 346 23.56 -9.69 12.25
C VAL A 346 23.58 -8.60 13.32
N PRO A 347 22.49 -8.31 14.02
CA PRO A 347 22.48 -7.22 14.97
C PRO A 347 23.58 -7.47 16.01
N LEU A 348 24.60 -6.62 16.04
CA LEU A 348 25.63 -6.66 17.06
C LEU A 348 25.02 -6.62 18.47
N ALA A 349 23.83 -6.05 18.57
CA ALA A 349 23.01 -6.07 19.75
C ALA A 349 22.71 -7.49 20.28
N LEU A 350 22.68 -8.52 19.45
CA LEU A 350 22.52 -9.91 19.89
C LEU A 350 23.82 -10.52 20.41
N THR A 351 24.95 -9.90 20.14
CA THR A 351 26.29 -10.35 20.56
C THR A 351 26.92 -9.45 21.64
N SER A 352 26.24 -8.36 22.03
CA SER A 352 26.69 -7.47 23.11
C SER A 352 26.42 -8.08 24.48
N PRO A 353 27.40 -8.06 25.41
CA PRO A 353 27.21 -8.53 26.78
C PRO A 353 26.09 -7.83 27.54
N ASP A 354 25.75 -6.60 27.15
CA ASP A 354 24.70 -5.81 27.80
C ASP A 354 23.28 -6.28 27.46
N ILE A 355 23.15 -7.22 26.51
CA ILE A 355 21.87 -7.75 26.03
C ILE A 355 21.65 -9.18 26.51
N SER A 356 22.66 -9.80 27.07
CA SER A 356 22.63 -11.20 27.53
C SER A 356 22.08 -11.39 28.96
N ALA A 357 21.44 -10.37 29.53
CA ALA A 357 20.84 -10.46 30.86
C ALA A 357 19.30 -10.57 30.78
#